data_f8ef300c6cd1f4f5a3fd486053a21591
#
_entry.id   f8ef300c6cd1f4f5a3fd486053a21591
#
_cell.length_a   1.000
_cell.length_b   1.000
_cell.length_c   1.000
_cell.angle_alpha   90.00
_cell.angle_beta   90.00
_cell.angle_gamma   90.00
#
_symmetry.space_group_name_H-M   'P 1'
#
loop_
_entity.id
_entity.type
_entity.pdbx_description
1 polymer ?
#
loop_
_entity_poly.entity_id
_entity_poly.type
_entity_poly.pdbx_seq_one_letter_code
_entity_poly.pdbx_strand_id
1 'polypeptide(L)'
;MYREQPLHKIHPARSSFHSSVAPPIFWLKRKRQLTKTYIMKILLTGGAGFIGSHTIIELDKAGHDVVVVDNLVNAKEEALRRVEKIIGKHVPFYKADVRDREALTRVFVENRIDAVIHFAGLKAVGESVAKPLEYYENNMSGTFVLMDVMRNHGCKNIIFSSSATVYGDPAMIPITEECPKGHCTNPYGQTKSMLEEVMIDVQKADKEWNVVLLRYFNPIGAHKSGLIGENPNGIPNNLMPYITQTAIGLRKELGVFGDDYPTHDGTGVRDYIHVCDLASGHVAALKAIENNCGLAIYNLGTGHGYSVLDVVKAFENANGLKVPYSIKPRRPGDIATCYCNPEKAKKELGWEAQYGIEDMCRDSWNFQKNNPNGYDEQ
;
A
#
# COMPACT_ATOMS: atom_id res chain seq x y z
N MET A 1 21.03 -73.23 27.20
CA MET A 1 22.02 -74.18 26.61
C MET A 1 23.11 -73.34 26.01
N TYR A 2 24.28 -73.51 26.61
CA TYR A 2 25.64 -73.49 26.12
C TYR A 2 26.11 -72.35 25.26
N ARG A 3 26.92 -71.43 25.79
CA ARG A 3 28.44 -71.50 25.89
C ARG A 3 29.10 -71.30 24.51
N GLU A 4 30.11 -70.48 24.27
CA GLU A 4 31.29 -70.05 25.07
C GLU A 4 32.03 -68.95 24.34
N GLN A 5 32.62 -68.05 25.10
CA GLN A 5 33.86 -67.29 24.73
C GLN A 5 35.09 -68.26 24.78
N PRO A 6 36.38 -67.87 24.60
CA PRO A 6 36.99 -66.52 24.56
C PRO A 6 38.35 -66.46 23.76
N LEU A 7 39.11 -65.37 23.96
CA LEU A 7 40.52 -65.16 24.19
C LEU A 7 41.44 -64.50 23.12
N HIS A 8 41.91 -63.33 23.54
CA HIS A 8 43.30 -62.85 23.74
C HIS A 8 44.28 -62.83 22.54
N LYS A 9 45.03 -61.83 22.32
CA LYS A 9 46.12 -61.03 22.95
C LYS A 9 46.83 -60.24 21.83
N ILE A 10 47.46 -59.16 21.85
CA ILE A 10 48.50 -58.48 22.64
C ILE A 10 48.92 -57.21 21.86
N HIS A 11 49.16 -56.14 22.54
CA HIS A 11 49.88 -54.93 22.09
C HIS A 11 51.37 -55.20 21.80
N PRO A 12 52.06 -54.28 21.04
CA PRO A 12 52.74 -53.19 21.73
C PRO A 12 52.78 -51.85 21.02
N ALA A 13 53.09 -50.85 21.83
CA ALA A 13 53.21 -49.43 21.59
C ALA A 13 54.51 -49.05 20.84
N ARG A 14 54.42 -47.83 20.26
CA ARG A 14 55.46 -46.77 20.12
C ARG A 14 55.09 -45.91 18.90
N SER A 15 55.21 -44.64 18.81
CA SER A 15 55.83 -43.52 19.48
C SER A 15 55.41 -42.23 18.75
N SER A 16 55.27 -41.19 19.49
CA SER A 16 55.08 -39.76 19.12
C SER A 16 55.79 -39.29 17.85
N PHE A 17 55.08 -38.56 17.01
CA PHE A 17 55.59 -37.34 16.36
C PHE A 17 54.48 -36.30 16.20
N HIS A 18 54.69 -35.17 16.87
CA HIS A 18 53.91 -33.94 16.66
C HIS A 18 54.34 -33.33 15.32
N SER A 19 53.37 -33.12 14.45
CA SER A 19 53.49 -32.08 13.43
C SER A 19 52.14 -31.34 13.33
N SER A 20 52.16 -30.13 13.83
CA SER A 20 51.12 -29.15 13.68
C SER A 20 51.02 -28.74 12.21
N VAL A 21 49.97 -29.19 11.54
CA VAL A 21 49.58 -28.65 10.25
C VAL A 21 48.22 -27.95 10.45
N ALA A 22 48.23 -26.64 10.38
CA ALA A 22 47.01 -25.82 10.37
C ALA A 22 46.15 -26.19 9.14
N PRO A 23 44.82 -26.28 9.28
CA PRO A 23 43.97 -26.56 8.15
C PRO A 23 43.97 -25.35 7.19
N PRO A 24 43.91 -25.58 5.87
CA PRO A 24 43.86 -24.49 4.91
C PRO A 24 42.58 -23.67 5.09
N ILE A 25 42.74 -22.37 5.21
CA ILE A 25 41.66 -21.40 5.21
C ILE A 25 40.99 -21.47 3.83
N PHE A 26 39.90 -22.25 3.73
CA PHE A 26 39.00 -22.17 2.60
C PHE A 26 38.31 -20.79 2.64
N TRP A 27 38.79 -19.87 1.85
CA TRP A 27 38.04 -18.65 1.47
C TRP A 27 36.76 -19.09 0.77
N LEU A 28 35.66 -19.19 1.51
CA LEU A 28 34.32 -19.21 0.98
C LEU A 28 34.11 -17.86 0.32
N LYS A 29 34.48 -17.72 -0.94
CA LYS A 29 33.92 -16.71 -1.83
C LYS A 29 32.42 -16.95 -1.86
N ARG A 30 31.68 -16.30 -0.96
CA ARG A 30 30.25 -16.06 -1.17
C ARG A 30 30.14 -15.32 -2.50
N LYS A 31 29.88 -16.04 -3.57
CA LYS A 31 29.33 -15.46 -4.79
C LYS A 31 28.04 -14.77 -4.33
N ARG A 32 28.06 -13.45 -4.19
CA ARG A 32 26.84 -12.68 -4.30
C ARG A 32 26.28 -13.04 -5.67
N GLN A 33 25.31 -13.94 -5.70
CA GLN A 33 24.40 -14.02 -6.82
C GLN A 33 23.72 -12.65 -6.84
N LEU A 34 24.17 -11.79 -7.74
CA LEU A 34 23.39 -10.66 -8.22
C LEU A 34 22.16 -11.30 -8.85
N THR A 35 21.09 -11.42 -8.07
CA THR A 35 19.76 -11.72 -8.60
C THR A 35 19.51 -10.59 -9.60
N LYS A 36 19.50 -10.92 -10.88
CA LYS A 36 19.17 -10.01 -11.96
C LYS A 36 17.75 -9.54 -11.66
N THR A 37 17.59 -8.36 -11.10
CA THR A 37 16.27 -7.77 -10.85
C THR A 37 15.57 -7.71 -12.21
N TYR A 38 14.46 -8.39 -12.35
CA TYR A 38 13.68 -8.37 -13.58
C TYR A 38 13.03 -7.00 -13.69
N ILE A 39 13.44 -6.22 -14.69
CA ILE A 39 12.87 -4.90 -14.96
C ILE A 39 11.51 -5.12 -15.63
N MET A 40 10.44 -4.70 -14.98
CA MET A 40 9.06 -4.76 -15.49
C MET A 40 8.63 -3.40 -16.02
N LYS A 41 7.79 -3.40 -17.05
CA LYS A 41 6.99 -2.23 -17.43
C LYS A 41 5.61 -2.34 -16.77
N ILE A 42 5.31 -1.43 -15.87
CA ILE A 42 4.14 -1.48 -14.99
C ILE A 42 3.16 -0.38 -15.36
N LEU A 43 1.91 -0.77 -15.61
CA LEU A 43 0.81 0.17 -15.79
C LEU A 43 0.21 0.53 -14.44
N LEU A 44 0.19 1.82 -14.10
CA LEU A 44 -0.54 2.36 -12.95
C LEU A 44 -1.84 3.01 -13.43
N THR A 45 -2.98 2.44 -13.11
CA THR A 45 -4.26 3.14 -13.26
C THR A 45 -4.55 3.96 -12.02
N GLY A 46 -4.96 5.20 -12.17
CA GLY A 46 -5.06 6.15 -11.05
C GLY A 46 -3.69 6.64 -10.56
N GLY A 47 -2.67 6.59 -11.43
CA GLY A 47 -1.29 6.90 -11.09
C GLY A 47 -1.01 8.38 -10.79
N ALA A 48 -1.87 9.30 -11.21
CA ALA A 48 -1.77 10.73 -10.85
C ALA A 48 -2.33 11.04 -9.44
N GLY A 49 -2.99 10.07 -8.80
CA GLY A 49 -3.54 10.20 -7.45
C GLY A 49 -2.47 10.19 -6.36
N PHE A 50 -2.91 10.39 -5.11
CA PHE A 50 -2.04 10.46 -3.93
C PHE A 50 -1.10 9.24 -3.79
N ILE A 51 -1.65 8.03 -3.73
CA ILE A 51 -0.84 6.81 -3.57
C ILE A 51 -0.07 6.51 -4.85
N GLY A 52 -0.72 6.64 -6.01
CA GLY A 52 -0.12 6.35 -7.32
C GLY A 52 1.13 7.17 -7.60
N SER A 53 1.09 8.48 -7.38
CA SER A 53 2.23 9.38 -7.59
C SER A 53 3.45 9.03 -6.72
N HIS A 54 3.24 8.65 -5.46
CA HIS A 54 4.31 8.16 -4.59
C HIS A 54 4.83 6.78 -5.03
N THR A 55 3.94 5.91 -5.53
CA THR A 55 4.33 4.58 -6.02
C THR A 55 5.20 4.66 -7.27
N ILE A 56 4.98 5.63 -8.17
CA ILE A 56 5.86 5.86 -9.32
C ILE A 56 7.31 6.08 -8.87
N ILE A 57 7.52 6.87 -7.81
CA ILE A 57 8.87 7.17 -7.30
C ILE A 57 9.53 5.90 -6.75
N GLU A 58 8.80 5.09 -6.00
CA GLU A 58 9.35 3.85 -5.43
C GLU A 58 9.63 2.79 -6.52
N LEU A 59 8.80 2.71 -7.56
CA LEU A 59 9.03 1.85 -8.73
C LEU A 59 10.28 2.29 -9.51
N ASP A 60 10.45 3.60 -9.72
CA ASP A 60 11.63 4.14 -10.36
C ASP A 60 12.92 3.83 -9.58
N LYS A 61 12.91 4.01 -8.26
CA LYS A 61 14.02 3.62 -7.37
C LYS A 61 14.35 2.13 -7.46
N ALA A 62 13.35 1.28 -7.70
CA ALA A 62 13.51 -0.17 -7.89
C ALA A 62 13.96 -0.53 -9.32
N GLY A 63 14.01 0.44 -10.24
CA GLY A 63 14.45 0.26 -11.62
C GLY A 63 13.38 -0.21 -12.59
N HIS A 64 12.09 -0.16 -12.22
CA HIS A 64 10.98 -0.50 -13.09
C HIS A 64 10.58 0.67 -13.99
N ASP A 65 10.04 0.36 -15.16
CA ASP A 65 9.42 1.33 -16.05
C ASP A 65 7.94 1.49 -15.75
N VAL A 66 7.44 2.71 -15.80
CA VAL A 66 6.06 3.04 -15.44
C VAL A 66 5.33 3.69 -16.60
N VAL A 67 4.07 3.30 -16.79
CA VAL A 67 3.08 3.95 -17.65
C VAL A 67 1.87 4.30 -16.79
N VAL A 68 1.29 5.47 -16.97
CA VAL A 68 0.15 5.95 -16.17
C VAL A 68 -1.09 6.12 -17.02
N VAL A 69 -2.22 5.64 -16.50
CA VAL A 69 -3.58 5.97 -16.98
C VAL A 69 -4.35 6.62 -15.83
N ASP A 70 -4.92 7.80 -16.07
CA ASP A 70 -5.75 8.52 -15.11
C ASP A 70 -6.74 9.42 -15.85
N ASN A 71 -7.99 9.52 -15.39
CA ASN A 71 -8.98 10.43 -16.00
C ASN A 71 -8.97 11.82 -15.34
N LEU A 72 -8.15 12.00 -14.30
CA LEU A 72 -7.99 13.24 -13.51
C LEU A 72 -9.27 13.73 -12.81
N VAL A 73 -10.25 12.85 -12.58
CA VAL A 73 -11.49 13.25 -11.88
C VAL A 73 -11.21 13.65 -10.43
N ASN A 74 -10.23 13.01 -9.77
CA ASN A 74 -9.83 13.30 -8.40
C ASN A 74 -8.30 13.43 -8.25
N ALA A 75 -7.62 13.78 -9.32
CA ALA A 75 -6.19 13.99 -9.37
C ALA A 75 -5.86 15.18 -10.28
N LYS A 76 -4.62 15.66 -10.23
CA LYS A 76 -4.13 16.73 -11.10
C LYS A 76 -2.88 16.27 -11.83
N GLU A 77 -2.76 16.58 -13.11
CA GLU A 77 -1.60 16.26 -13.94
C GLU A 77 -0.31 16.85 -13.37
N GLU A 78 -0.42 17.96 -12.63
CA GLU A 78 0.71 18.59 -11.94
C GLU A 78 1.39 17.63 -10.96
N ALA A 79 0.69 16.66 -10.37
CA ALA A 79 1.31 15.63 -9.54
C ALA A 79 2.34 14.81 -10.35
N LEU A 80 2.03 14.46 -11.61
CA LEU A 80 2.95 13.72 -12.48
C LEU A 80 4.15 14.58 -12.89
N ARG A 81 3.95 15.85 -13.23
CA ARG A 81 5.05 16.78 -13.54
C ARG A 81 6.03 16.91 -12.37
N ARG A 82 5.50 16.94 -11.15
CA ARG A 82 6.34 17.00 -9.95
C ARG A 82 7.02 15.66 -9.64
N VAL A 83 6.39 14.55 -9.95
CA VAL A 83 7.03 13.22 -9.91
C VAL A 83 8.19 13.19 -10.91
N GLU A 84 7.99 13.59 -12.17
CA GLU A 84 9.05 13.66 -13.17
C GLU A 84 10.23 14.55 -12.72
N LYS A 85 9.94 15.67 -12.06
CA LYS A 85 10.98 16.53 -11.46
C LYS A 85 11.76 15.81 -10.36
N ILE A 86 11.11 14.96 -9.56
CA ILE A 86 11.76 14.20 -8.48
C ILE A 86 12.64 13.09 -9.05
N ILE A 87 12.14 12.32 -10.04
CA ILE A 87 12.86 11.15 -10.59
C ILE A 87 13.81 11.51 -11.73
N GLY A 88 13.70 12.71 -12.30
CA GLY A 88 14.55 13.18 -13.38
C GLY A 88 14.29 12.57 -14.75
N LYS A 89 13.14 11.91 -14.93
CA LYS A 89 12.74 11.28 -16.21
C LYS A 89 11.26 11.47 -16.51
N HIS A 90 10.91 11.38 -17.80
CA HIS A 90 9.52 11.44 -18.25
C HIS A 90 8.76 10.17 -17.91
N VAL A 91 7.48 10.33 -17.51
CA VAL A 91 6.53 9.24 -17.23
C VAL A 91 5.44 9.25 -18.30
N PRO A 92 5.37 8.24 -19.17
CA PRO A 92 4.29 8.14 -20.15
C PRO A 92 2.91 8.20 -19.49
N PHE A 93 2.08 9.15 -19.92
CA PHE A 93 0.77 9.41 -19.34
C PHE A 93 -0.32 9.40 -20.41
N TYR A 94 -1.38 8.65 -20.17
CA TYR A 94 -2.60 8.59 -20.96
C TYR A 94 -3.76 9.13 -20.15
N LYS A 95 -4.30 10.27 -20.53
CA LYS A 95 -5.53 10.81 -19.94
C LYS A 95 -6.71 10.02 -20.46
N ALA A 96 -7.15 9.01 -19.71
CA ALA A 96 -8.25 8.12 -20.11
C ALA A 96 -8.99 7.58 -18.88
N ASP A 97 -10.26 7.25 -19.08
CA ASP A 97 -11.05 6.53 -18.09
C ASP A 97 -10.81 5.02 -18.20
N VAL A 98 -10.67 4.32 -17.09
CA VAL A 98 -10.49 2.86 -17.07
C VAL A 98 -11.70 2.09 -17.62
N ARG A 99 -12.86 2.75 -17.77
CA ARG A 99 -14.06 2.21 -18.42
C ARG A 99 -13.99 2.31 -19.94
N ASP A 100 -13.06 3.12 -20.48
CA ASP A 100 -12.85 3.26 -21.93
C ASP A 100 -11.97 2.13 -22.44
N ARG A 101 -12.61 1.09 -22.98
CA ARG A 101 -11.95 -0.11 -23.52
C ARG A 101 -10.98 0.23 -24.66
N GLU A 102 -11.36 1.16 -25.55
CA GLU A 102 -10.53 1.49 -26.72
C GLU A 102 -9.26 2.22 -26.29
N ALA A 103 -9.39 3.16 -25.35
CA ALA A 103 -8.25 3.87 -24.78
C ALA A 103 -7.31 2.92 -24.03
N LEU A 104 -7.83 2.01 -23.20
CA LEU A 104 -7.01 1.02 -22.52
C LEU A 104 -6.34 0.06 -23.53
N THR A 105 -7.06 -0.43 -24.53
CA THR A 105 -6.50 -1.29 -25.58
C THR A 105 -5.32 -0.62 -26.27
N ARG A 106 -5.44 0.68 -26.59
CA ARG A 106 -4.34 1.46 -27.17
C ARG A 106 -3.11 1.48 -26.27
N VAL A 107 -3.30 1.70 -24.96
CA VAL A 107 -2.19 1.68 -23.98
C VAL A 107 -1.43 0.35 -24.03
N PHE A 108 -2.14 -0.78 -24.06
CA PHE A 108 -1.53 -2.11 -24.12
C PHE A 108 -0.89 -2.44 -25.47
N VAL A 109 -1.42 -1.89 -26.58
CA VAL A 109 -0.82 -2.04 -27.91
C VAL A 109 0.48 -1.23 -28.02
N GLU A 110 0.49 -0.01 -27.51
CA GLU A 110 1.66 0.88 -27.57
C GLU A 110 2.74 0.52 -26.54
N ASN A 111 2.36 -0.21 -25.48
CA ASN A 111 3.27 -0.57 -24.39
C ASN A 111 3.18 -2.06 -24.08
N ARG A 112 4.32 -2.74 -24.05
CA ARG A 112 4.38 -4.09 -23.51
C ARG A 112 4.29 -4.01 -21.99
N ILE A 113 3.08 -4.21 -21.44
CA ILE A 113 2.83 -4.17 -20.00
C ILE A 113 3.05 -5.55 -19.38
N ASP A 114 3.91 -5.64 -18.38
CA ASP A 114 4.22 -6.88 -17.66
C ASP A 114 3.31 -7.08 -16.44
N ALA A 115 2.91 -5.99 -15.79
CA ALA A 115 2.01 -6.01 -14.64
C ALA A 115 1.19 -4.72 -14.52
N VAL A 116 0.07 -4.79 -13.82
CA VAL A 116 -0.79 -3.64 -13.52
C VAL A 116 -0.88 -3.42 -12.02
N ILE A 117 -0.73 -2.17 -11.56
CA ILE A 117 -1.11 -1.74 -10.23
C ILE A 117 -2.37 -0.88 -10.39
N HIS A 118 -3.49 -1.38 -9.84
CA HIS A 118 -4.80 -0.80 -10.05
C HIS A 118 -5.23 0.05 -8.86
N PHE A 119 -5.00 1.38 -8.96
CA PHE A 119 -5.46 2.38 -7.98
C PHE A 119 -6.77 3.06 -8.37
N ALA A 120 -7.08 3.12 -9.69
CA ALA A 120 -8.23 3.84 -10.18
C ALA A 120 -9.53 3.36 -9.51
N GLY A 121 -10.27 4.31 -8.96
CA GLY A 121 -11.56 4.07 -8.30
C GLY A 121 -11.97 5.25 -7.44
N LEU A 122 -13.27 5.45 -7.32
CA LEU A 122 -13.84 6.39 -6.36
C LEU A 122 -13.66 5.84 -4.94
N LYS A 123 -13.21 6.68 -3.99
CA LYS A 123 -12.77 6.24 -2.66
C LYS A 123 -13.41 6.96 -1.47
N ALA A 124 -14.26 7.95 -1.69
CA ALA A 124 -14.84 8.76 -0.63
C ALA A 124 -16.02 8.02 0.03
N VAL A 125 -15.83 7.55 1.27
CA VAL A 125 -16.82 6.76 2.02
C VAL A 125 -18.18 7.48 2.10
N GLY A 126 -18.18 8.75 2.56
CA GLY A 126 -19.41 9.52 2.70
C GLY A 126 -20.12 9.76 1.36
N GLU A 127 -19.38 10.05 0.30
CA GLU A 127 -19.96 10.23 -1.04
C GLU A 127 -20.55 8.92 -1.58
N SER A 128 -19.91 7.78 -1.29
CA SER A 128 -20.42 6.48 -1.73
C SER A 128 -21.83 6.18 -1.19
N VAL A 129 -22.13 6.63 0.02
CA VAL A 129 -23.48 6.48 0.61
C VAL A 129 -24.51 7.37 -0.11
N ALA A 130 -24.09 8.57 -0.52
CA ALA A 130 -24.96 9.49 -1.24
C ALA A 130 -25.15 9.15 -2.73
N LYS A 131 -24.13 8.51 -3.35
CA LYS A 131 -24.08 8.20 -4.79
C LYS A 131 -23.66 6.75 -5.04
N PRO A 132 -24.39 5.74 -4.54
CA PRO A 132 -23.97 4.36 -4.60
C PRO A 132 -23.81 3.80 -6.03
N LEU A 133 -24.71 4.16 -6.95
CA LEU A 133 -24.69 3.66 -8.31
C LEU A 133 -23.43 4.12 -9.06
N GLU A 134 -23.00 5.37 -8.88
CA GLU A 134 -21.79 5.92 -9.48
C GLU A 134 -20.55 5.18 -8.97
N TYR A 135 -20.54 4.78 -7.70
CA TYR A 135 -19.45 4.00 -7.11
C TYR A 135 -19.40 2.58 -7.68
N TYR A 136 -20.54 1.90 -7.77
CA TYR A 136 -20.60 0.57 -8.37
C TYR A 136 -20.24 0.62 -9.86
N GLU A 137 -20.81 1.54 -10.62
CA GLU A 137 -20.50 1.67 -12.04
C GLU A 137 -19.02 1.97 -12.27
N ASN A 138 -18.46 2.98 -11.59
CA ASN A 138 -17.08 3.36 -11.79
C ASN A 138 -16.11 2.26 -11.38
N ASN A 139 -16.25 1.74 -10.14
CA ASN A 139 -15.26 0.82 -9.59
C ASN A 139 -15.37 -0.58 -10.19
N MET A 140 -16.59 -1.09 -10.36
CA MET A 140 -16.79 -2.44 -10.88
C MET A 140 -16.55 -2.50 -12.39
N SER A 141 -17.23 -1.64 -13.17
CA SER A 141 -17.11 -1.66 -14.63
C SER A 141 -15.71 -1.31 -15.10
N GLY A 142 -15.04 -0.34 -14.43
CA GLY A 142 -13.66 0.03 -14.73
C GLY A 142 -12.70 -1.14 -14.53
N THR A 143 -12.85 -1.86 -13.42
CA THR A 143 -12.03 -3.05 -13.14
C THR A 143 -12.31 -4.19 -14.11
N PHE A 144 -13.58 -4.42 -14.48
CA PHE A 144 -13.92 -5.47 -15.46
C PHE A 144 -13.35 -5.19 -16.84
N VAL A 145 -13.46 -3.94 -17.31
CA VAL A 145 -12.88 -3.53 -18.60
C VAL A 145 -11.37 -3.68 -18.58
N LEU A 146 -10.70 -3.23 -17.50
CA LEU A 146 -9.26 -3.36 -17.35
C LEU A 146 -8.81 -4.82 -17.40
N MET A 147 -9.41 -5.70 -16.58
CA MET A 147 -9.03 -7.12 -16.54
C MET A 147 -9.28 -7.84 -17.84
N ASP A 148 -10.35 -7.49 -18.58
CA ASP A 148 -10.62 -8.07 -19.89
C ASP A 148 -9.60 -7.62 -20.94
N VAL A 149 -9.21 -6.34 -20.94
CA VAL A 149 -8.13 -5.83 -21.79
C VAL A 149 -6.79 -6.49 -21.44
N MET A 150 -6.45 -6.59 -20.16
CA MET A 150 -5.26 -7.30 -19.68
C MET A 150 -5.20 -8.73 -20.21
N ARG A 151 -6.29 -9.50 -20.06
CA ARG A 151 -6.40 -10.88 -20.53
C ARG A 151 -6.15 -10.97 -22.05
N ASN A 152 -6.77 -10.09 -22.83
CA ASN A 152 -6.68 -10.09 -24.28
C ASN A 152 -5.28 -9.73 -24.79
N HIS A 153 -4.46 -9.06 -23.98
CA HIS A 153 -3.08 -8.70 -24.27
C HIS A 153 -2.04 -9.56 -23.54
N GLY A 154 -2.46 -10.65 -22.89
CA GLY A 154 -1.56 -11.61 -22.22
C GLY A 154 -0.93 -11.10 -20.94
N CYS A 155 -1.38 -9.96 -20.38
CA CYS A 155 -0.95 -9.45 -19.07
C CYS A 155 -1.88 -10.01 -18.00
N LYS A 156 -1.40 -10.96 -17.21
CA LYS A 156 -2.18 -11.63 -16.16
C LYS A 156 -1.63 -11.38 -14.74
N ASN A 157 -0.90 -10.29 -14.56
CA ASN A 157 -0.29 -9.87 -13.30
C ASN A 157 -0.97 -8.60 -12.79
N ILE A 158 -1.68 -8.66 -11.66
CA ILE A 158 -2.38 -7.52 -11.09
C ILE A 158 -2.13 -7.37 -9.59
N ILE A 159 -1.80 -6.15 -9.16
CA ILE A 159 -1.80 -5.73 -7.77
C ILE A 159 -2.99 -4.80 -7.60
N PHE A 160 -3.92 -5.18 -6.75
CA PHE A 160 -5.16 -4.45 -6.53
C PHE A 160 -5.12 -3.64 -5.23
N SER A 161 -5.45 -2.37 -5.34
CA SER A 161 -5.70 -1.45 -4.23
C SER A 161 -7.00 -1.82 -3.52
N SER A 162 -6.92 -2.77 -2.60
CA SER A 162 -8.03 -3.08 -1.69
C SER A 162 -7.99 -2.18 -0.45
N SER A 163 -8.80 -2.45 0.54
CA SER A 163 -8.97 -1.59 1.71
C SER A 163 -9.30 -2.41 2.96
N ALA A 164 -8.86 -1.96 4.11
CA ALA A 164 -9.29 -2.50 5.41
C ALA A 164 -10.81 -2.43 5.62
N THR A 165 -11.53 -1.60 4.87
CA THR A 165 -13.00 -1.53 4.91
C THR A 165 -13.69 -2.85 4.55
N VAL A 166 -13.00 -3.79 3.86
CA VAL A 166 -13.54 -5.12 3.55
C VAL A 166 -13.74 -5.98 4.80
N TYR A 167 -13.07 -5.65 5.89
CA TYR A 167 -13.25 -6.34 7.17
C TYR A 167 -14.53 -5.90 7.90
N GLY A 168 -15.14 -4.77 7.52
CA GLY A 168 -16.31 -4.22 8.21
C GLY A 168 -16.01 -3.91 9.67
N ASP A 169 -16.84 -4.45 10.59
CA ASP A 169 -16.55 -4.48 12.03
C ASP A 169 -15.72 -5.75 12.30
N PRO A 170 -14.41 -5.64 12.54
CA PRO A 170 -13.52 -6.81 12.52
C PRO A 170 -13.73 -7.71 13.74
N ALA A 171 -13.76 -9.01 13.50
CA ALA A 171 -13.93 -10.02 14.55
C ALA A 171 -12.72 -10.13 15.50
N MET A 172 -11.56 -9.59 15.10
CA MET A 172 -10.32 -9.59 15.90
C MET A 172 -9.47 -8.34 15.65
N ILE A 173 -8.77 -7.89 16.67
CA ILE A 173 -7.80 -6.80 16.61
C ILE A 173 -6.55 -7.24 17.42
N PRO A 174 -5.33 -7.13 16.85
CA PRO A 174 -4.98 -6.65 15.50
C PRO A 174 -5.57 -7.53 14.37
N ILE A 175 -5.94 -6.90 13.24
CA ILE A 175 -6.58 -7.57 12.11
C ILE A 175 -5.52 -8.33 11.30
N THR A 176 -5.67 -9.64 11.14
CA THR A 176 -4.87 -10.46 10.23
C THR A 176 -5.62 -10.69 8.91
N GLU A 177 -4.92 -11.19 7.88
CA GLU A 177 -5.55 -11.53 6.60
C GLU A 177 -6.51 -12.73 6.70
N GLU A 178 -6.41 -13.52 7.77
CA GLU A 178 -7.31 -14.62 8.11
C GLU A 178 -8.64 -14.12 8.70
N CYS A 179 -8.69 -12.86 9.17
CA CYS A 179 -9.92 -12.27 9.63
C CYS A 179 -10.96 -12.33 8.50
N PRO A 180 -12.14 -12.89 8.74
CA PRO A 180 -13.17 -12.97 7.72
C PRO A 180 -13.57 -11.56 7.26
N LYS A 181 -13.92 -11.44 5.97
CA LYS A 181 -14.54 -10.21 5.48
C LYS A 181 -15.88 -10.02 6.16
N GLY A 182 -16.12 -8.84 6.68
CA GLY A 182 -17.36 -8.47 7.35
C GLY A 182 -18.39 -7.85 6.41
N HIS A 183 -19.52 -7.45 6.99
CA HIS A 183 -20.48 -6.62 6.28
C HIS A 183 -19.90 -5.20 6.11
N CYS A 184 -19.70 -4.78 4.86
CA CYS A 184 -19.20 -3.44 4.59
C CYS A 184 -20.27 -2.40 4.95
N THR A 185 -19.87 -1.39 5.70
CA THR A 185 -20.80 -0.34 6.20
C THR A 185 -21.13 0.73 5.16
N ASN A 186 -20.51 0.66 3.98
CA ASN A 186 -20.67 1.64 2.91
C ASN A 186 -20.42 1.05 1.50
N PRO A 187 -20.98 1.65 0.44
CA PRO A 187 -20.83 1.17 -0.94
C PRO A 187 -19.38 1.13 -1.44
N TYR A 188 -18.51 2.06 -1.03
CA TYR A 188 -17.09 2.00 -1.39
C TYR A 188 -16.43 0.71 -0.89
N GLY A 189 -16.57 0.42 0.40
CA GLY A 189 -16.06 -0.84 0.97
C GLY A 189 -16.65 -2.06 0.29
N GLN A 190 -17.96 -2.01 -0.03
CA GLN A 190 -18.63 -3.09 -0.73
C GLN A 190 -18.05 -3.32 -2.14
N THR A 191 -17.75 -2.25 -2.91
CA THR A 191 -17.09 -2.42 -4.23
C THR A 191 -15.72 -3.08 -4.10
N LYS A 192 -14.92 -2.72 -3.09
CA LYS A 192 -13.63 -3.35 -2.84
C LYS A 192 -13.77 -4.83 -2.48
N SER A 193 -14.71 -5.16 -1.58
CA SER A 193 -15.00 -6.53 -1.17
C SER A 193 -15.46 -7.40 -2.35
N MET A 194 -16.37 -6.91 -3.18
CA MET A 194 -16.85 -7.61 -4.37
C MET A 194 -15.74 -7.80 -5.41
N LEU A 195 -14.90 -6.81 -5.64
CA LEU A 195 -13.78 -6.90 -6.59
C LEU A 195 -12.72 -7.90 -6.13
N GLU A 196 -12.47 -8.05 -4.82
CA GLU A 196 -11.63 -9.13 -4.32
C GLU A 196 -12.20 -10.50 -4.72
N GLU A 197 -13.52 -10.75 -4.55
CA GLU A 197 -14.14 -12.03 -4.94
C GLU A 197 -14.01 -12.26 -6.44
N VAL A 198 -14.29 -11.25 -7.26
CA VAL A 198 -14.16 -11.35 -8.72
C VAL A 198 -12.73 -11.74 -9.11
N MET A 199 -11.72 -11.10 -8.53
CA MET A 199 -10.32 -11.40 -8.82
C MET A 199 -9.91 -12.80 -8.34
N ILE A 200 -10.42 -13.24 -7.20
CA ILE A 200 -10.24 -14.60 -6.68
C ILE A 200 -10.84 -15.61 -7.64
N ASP A 201 -12.05 -15.38 -8.15
CA ASP A 201 -12.70 -16.29 -9.09
C ASP A 201 -12.02 -16.32 -10.46
N VAL A 202 -11.53 -15.18 -10.95
CA VAL A 202 -10.71 -15.13 -12.18
C VAL A 202 -9.44 -15.96 -12.00
N GLN A 203 -8.74 -15.85 -10.89
CA GLN A 203 -7.53 -16.64 -10.61
C GLN A 203 -7.83 -18.13 -10.43
N LYS A 204 -8.99 -18.49 -9.87
CA LYS A 204 -9.43 -19.90 -9.77
C LYS A 204 -9.70 -20.49 -11.15
N ALA A 205 -10.32 -19.71 -12.03
CA ALA A 205 -10.68 -20.14 -13.40
C ALA A 205 -9.47 -20.23 -14.34
N ASP A 206 -8.48 -19.35 -14.15
CA ASP A 206 -7.27 -19.30 -14.98
C ASP A 206 -6.04 -19.13 -14.08
N LYS A 207 -5.29 -20.21 -13.90
CA LYS A 207 -4.12 -20.30 -13.02
C LYS A 207 -2.89 -19.52 -13.46
N GLU A 208 -2.90 -18.95 -14.65
CA GLU A 208 -1.83 -18.06 -15.11
C GLU A 208 -1.93 -16.65 -14.51
N TRP A 209 -3.09 -16.30 -13.93
CA TRP A 209 -3.23 -15.03 -13.20
C TRP A 209 -2.45 -15.05 -11.90
N ASN A 210 -1.68 -13.99 -11.70
CA ASN A 210 -1.13 -13.60 -10.42
C ASN A 210 -1.88 -12.37 -9.90
N VAL A 211 -2.61 -12.55 -8.82
CA VAL A 211 -3.45 -11.54 -8.17
C VAL A 211 -2.90 -11.25 -6.79
N VAL A 212 -2.52 -10.01 -6.54
CA VAL A 212 -2.12 -9.56 -5.20
C VAL A 212 -3.13 -8.52 -4.72
N LEU A 213 -3.80 -8.83 -3.61
CA LEU A 213 -4.78 -7.96 -2.97
C LEU A 213 -4.09 -7.25 -1.79
N LEU A 214 -3.92 -5.93 -1.88
CA LEU A 214 -3.32 -5.13 -0.82
C LEU A 214 -4.41 -4.39 -0.05
N ARG A 215 -4.67 -4.79 1.19
CA ARG A 215 -5.65 -4.16 2.07
C ARG A 215 -5.00 -3.04 2.84
N TYR A 216 -5.23 -1.80 2.39
CA TYR A 216 -4.65 -0.61 2.99
C TYR A 216 -5.37 -0.20 4.26
N PHE A 217 -4.59 0.26 5.24
CA PHE A 217 -5.11 1.04 6.36
C PHE A 217 -5.11 2.53 5.98
N ASN A 218 -4.87 3.46 6.86
CA ASN A 218 -5.08 4.88 6.61
C ASN A 218 -3.80 5.59 6.11
N PRO A 219 -3.59 5.76 4.79
CA PRO A 219 -2.39 6.44 4.31
C PRO A 219 -2.44 7.94 4.62
N ILE A 220 -1.36 8.44 5.19
CA ILE A 220 -1.09 9.85 5.45
C ILE A 220 0.39 10.16 5.15
N GLY A 221 0.84 11.38 5.35
CA GLY A 221 2.20 11.77 4.99
C GLY A 221 2.28 12.39 3.60
N ALA A 222 3.48 12.67 3.17
CA ALA A 222 3.82 13.20 1.86
C ALA A 222 5.26 12.84 1.50
N HIS A 223 5.68 13.07 0.26
CA HIS A 223 7.08 12.91 -0.08
C HIS A 223 7.93 13.98 0.62
N LYS A 224 9.08 13.59 1.17
CA LYS A 224 9.99 14.47 1.94
C LYS A 224 10.41 15.77 1.24
N SER A 225 10.33 15.81 -0.09
CA SER A 225 10.61 17.03 -0.87
C SER A 225 9.56 18.13 -0.67
N GLY A 226 8.38 17.80 -0.15
CA GLY A 226 7.24 18.72 -0.10
C GLY A 226 6.63 19.06 -1.47
N LEU A 227 7.04 18.36 -2.55
CA LEU A 227 6.52 18.61 -3.90
C LEU A 227 5.22 17.87 -4.17
N ILE A 228 5.06 16.65 -3.64
CA ILE A 228 3.85 15.84 -3.79
C ILE A 228 3.31 15.40 -2.44
N GLY A 229 1.99 15.33 -2.34
CA GLY A 229 1.24 14.95 -1.14
C GLY A 229 -0.24 14.75 -1.44
N GLU A 230 -1.07 14.63 -0.40
CA GLU A 230 -2.52 14.49 -0.58
C GLU A 230 -3.16 15.85 -0.90
N ASN A 231 -3.67 15.99 -2.12
CA ASN A 231 -4.38 17.19 -2.59
C ASN A 231 -5.72 16.81 -3.21
N PRO A 232 -6.75 16.55 -2.37
CA PRO A 232 -8.07 16.16 -2.87
C PRO A 232 -8.77 17.34 -3.57
N ASN A 233 -9.57 17.01 -4.59
CA ASN A 233 -10.48 17.99 -5.17
C ASN A 233 -11.62 18.26 -4.19
N GLY A 234 -11.88 19.55 -3.89
CA GLY A 234 -12.96 19.98 -3.00
C GLY A 234 -12.71 19.71 -1.51
N ILE A 235 -13.76 19.28 -0.80
CA ILE A 235 -13.67 19.03 0.66
C ILE A 235 -12.92 17.73 0.92
N PRO A 236 -11.86 17.74 1.76
CA PRO A 236 -11.15 16.51 2.13
C PRO A 236 -12.05 15.46 2.78
N ASN A 237 -11.75 14.20 2.56
CA ASN A 237 -12.43 13.08 3.24
C ASN A 237 -11.55 12.44 4.33
N ASN A 238 -10.24 12.67 4.29
CA ASN A 238 -9.27 12.10 5.21
C ASN A 238 -8.88 13.08 6.32
N LEU A 239 -8.48 12.55 7.48
CA LEU A 239 -8.14 13.34 8.68
C LEU A 239 -6.97 14.31 8.43
N MET A 240 -5.87 13.84 7.84
CA MET A 240 -4.63 14.63 7.72
C MET A 240 -4.80 15.89 6.88
N PRO A 241 -5.47 15.90 5.70
CA PRO A 241 -5.77 17.14 4.98
C PRO A 241 -6.63 18.12 5.77
N TYR A 242 -7.56 17.65 6.62
CA TYR A 242 -8.30 18.54 7.51
C TYR A 242 -7.39 19.20 8.55
N ILE A 243 -6.47 18.42 9.16
CA ILE A 243 -5.51 18.93 10.14
C ILE A 243 -4.62 19.99 9.49
N THR A 244 -4.01 19.70 8.33
CA THR A 244 -3.08 20.62 7.66
C THR A 244 -3.78 21.88 7.14
N GLN A 245 -5.00 21.75 6.59
CA GLN A 245 -5.80 22.91 6.16
C GLN A 245 -6.27 23.76 7.33
N THR A 246 -6.53 23.16 8.50
CA THR A 246 -6.82 23.92 9.72
C THR A 246 -5.57 24.64 10.22
N ALA A 247 -4.44 23.97 10.26
CA ALA A 247 -3.17 24.53 10.71
C ALA A 247 -2.69 25.72 9.86
N ILE A 248 -2.94 25.70 8.53
CA ILE A 248 -2.58 26.81 7.62
C ILE A 248 -3.66 27.92 7.58
N GLY A 249 -4.78 27.75 8.29
CA GLY A 249 -5.84 28.76 8.39
C GLY A 249 -6.90 28.71 7.28
N LEU A 250 -6.89 27.70 6.41
CA LEU A 250 -7.94 27.50 5.39
C LEU A 250 -9.27 27.05 6.02
N ARG A 251 -9.21 26.49 7.24
CA ARG A 251 -10.37 26.08 8.03
C ARG A 251 -10.29 26.66 9.42
N LYS A 252 -11.46 27.01 9.98
CA LYS A 252 -11.54 27.57 11.33
C LYS A 252 -11.13 26.57 12.40
N GLU A 253 -11.58 25.33 12.28
CA GLU A 253 -11.36 24.26 13.24
C GLU A 253 -11.49 22.89 12.59
N LEU A 254 -10.89 21.88 13.22
CA LEU A 254 -11.07 20.48 12.91
C LEU A 254 -12.32 19.94 13.63
N GLY A 255 -13.19 19.21 12.91
CA GLY A 255 -14.25 18.42 13.53
C GLY A 255 -13.73 17.05 13.95
N VAL A 256 -13.79 16.73 15.25
CA VAL A 256 -13.50 15.41 15.80
C VAL A 256 -14.83 14.68 16.03
N PHE A 257 -15.05 13.57 15.32
CA PHE A 257 -16.34 12.87 15.29
C PHE A 257 -16.43 11.76 16.34
N GLY A 258 -17.15 12.02 17.41
CA GLY A 258 -17.32 11.15 18.59
C GLY A 258 -16.15 11.28 19.58
N ASP A 259 -16.52 11.28 20.86
CA ASP A 259 -15.61 11.26 22.01
C ASP A 259 -16.06 10.22 23.07
N ASP A 260 -16.95 9.33 22.66
CA ASP A 260 -17.59 8.33 23.50
C ASP A 260 -17.36 6.88 23.02
N TYR A 261 -16.36 6.65 22.13
CA TYR A 261 -15.92 5.31 21.75
C TYR A 261 -15.22 4.61 22.93
N PRO A 262 -15.25 3.26 22.99
CA PRO A 262 -14.52 2.49 24.02
C PRO A 262 -13.01 2.44 23.69
N THR A 263 -12.40 3.61 23.61
CA THR A 263 -10.97 3.84 23.34
C THR A 263 -10.36 4.68 24.46
N HIS A 264 -9.03 4.83 24.50
CA HIS A 264 -8.35 5.49 25.63
C HIS A 264 -8.71 6.98 25.83
N ASP A 265 -9.12 7.66 24.75
CA ASP A 265 -9.51 9.09 24.78
C ASP A 265 -10.91 9.35 24.23
N GLY A 266 -11.67 8.27 23.96
CA GLY A 266 -13.02 8.33 23.43
C GLY A 266 -13.11 8.56 21.94
N THR A 267 -12.01 8.82 21.22
CA THR A 267 -12.03 9.03 19.76
C THR A 267 -11.66 7.78 18.98
N GLY A 268 -12.04 7.69 17.71
CA GLY A 268 -11.80 6.51 16.90
C GLY A 268 -10.31 6.24 16.67
N VAL A 269 -9.91 4.97 16.78
CA VAL A 269 -8.52 4.51 16.60
C VAL A 269 -8.32 3.88 15.23
N ARG A 270 -7.27 4.31 14.51
CA ARG A 270 -6.91 3.80 13.18
C ARG A 270 -5.42 3.51 13.09
N ASP A 271 -5.04 2.59 12.19
CA ASP A 271 -3.67 2.38 11.77
C ASP A 271 -3.35 3.39 10.68
N TYR A 272 -2.46 4.32 10.98
CA TYR A 272 -1.96 5.29 10.02
C TYR A 272 -0.63 4.82 9.46
N ILE A 273 -0.51 4.81 8.14
CA ILE A 273 0.69 4.40 7.43
C ILE A 273 1.22 5.55 6.57
N HIS A 274 2.53 5.74 6.56
CA HIS A 274 3.14 6.73 5.68
C HIS A 274 2.95 6.34 4.22
N VAL A 275 2.54 7.29 3.37
CA VAL A 275 2.28 7.02 1.95
C VAL A 275 3.49 6.46 1.20
N CYS A 276 4.71 6.84 1.60
CA CYS A 276 5.94 6.27 1.03
C CYS A 276 6.14 4.81 1.46
N ASP A 277 5.78 4.42 2.69
CA ASP A 277 5.79 3.02 3.11
C ASP A 277 4.74 2.22 2.34
N LEU A 278 3.54 2.77 2.20
CA LEU A 278 2.51 2.13 1.38
C LEU A 278 2.98 1.96 -0.07
N ALA A 279 3.60 2.97 -0.66
CA ALA A 279 4.18 2.90 -2.01
C ALA A 279 5.26 1.82 -2.12
N SER A 280 6.18 1.74 -1.14
CA SER A 280 7.21 0.69 -1.10
C SER A 280 6.60 -0.72 -0.93
N GLY A 281 5.45 -0.83 -0.26
CA GLY A 281 4.68 -2.06 -0.13
C GLY A 281 4.19 -2.60 -1.49
N HIS A 282 3.83 -1.72 -2.43
CA HIS A 282 3.49 -2.13 -3.80
C HIS A 282 4.70 -2.68 -4.55
N VAL A 283 5.87 -2.06 -4.39
CA VAL A 283 7.12 -2.56 -4.97
C VAL A 283 7.47 -3.92 -4.36
N ALA A 284 7.33 -4.08 -3.05
CA ALA A 284 7.54 -5.37 -2.40
C ALA A 284 6.57 -6.45 -2.90
N ALA A 285 5.32 -6.09 -3.19
CA ALA A 285 4.31 -7.01 -3.71
C ALA A 285 4.65 -7.55 -5.13
N LEU A 286 5.47 -6.84 -5.91
CA LEU A 286 5.95 -7.37 -7.20
C LEU A 286 6.76 -8.66 -7.04
N LYS A 287 7.42 -8.87 -5.90
CA LYS A 287 8.12 -10.13 -5.61
C LYS A 287 7.16 -11.32 -5.58
N ALA A 288 5.93 -11.13 -5.10
CA ALA A 288 4.93 -12.19 -5.15
C ALA A 288 4.56 -12.51 -6.61
N ILE A 289 4.40 -11.49 -7.45
CA ILE A 289 4.19 -11.64 -8.90
C ILE A 289 5.35 -12.40 -9.56
N GLU A 290 6.60 -12.00 -9.30
CA GLU A 290 7.82 -12.66 -9.83
C GLU A 290 7.90 -14.14 -9.43
N ASN A 291 7.37 -14.49 -8.27
CA ASN A 291 7.32 -15.86 -7.76
C ASN A 291 6.06 -16.63 -8.18
N ASN A 292 5.25 -16.10 -9.10
CA ASN A 292 4.00 -16.70 -9.58
C ASN A 292 3.08 -17.09 -8.43
N CYS A 293 2.73 -16.14 -7.57
CA CYS A 293 1.97 -16.38 -6.33
C CYS A 293 0.55 -16.93 -6.54
N GLY A 294 0.01 -16.86 -7.77
CA GLY A 294 -1.40 -17.12 -8.05
C GLY A 294 -2.29 -16.11 -7.33
N LEU A 295 -2.61 -16.35 -6.07
CA LEU A 295 -3.36 -15.42 -5.23
C LEU A 295 -2.60 -15.13 -3.94
N ALA A 296 -2.40 -13.85 -3.64
CA ALA A 296 -1.83 -13.40 -2.37
C ALA A 296 -2.61 -12.22 -1.81
N ILE A 297 -2.76 -12.17 -0.50
CA ILE A 297 -3.48 -11.09 0.22
C ILE A 297 -2.57 -10.59 1.33
N TYR A 298 -2.39 -9.27 1.43
CA TYR A 298 -1.56 -8.65 2.46
C TYR A 298 -2.23 -7.42 3.05
N ASN A 299 -2.16 -7.28 4.37
CA ASN A 299 -2.43 -6.04 5.06
C ASN A 299 -1.22 -5.12 4.99
N LEU A 300 -1.42 -3.87 4.58
CA LEU A 300 -0.39 -2.84 4.61
C LEU A 300 -0.76 -1.75 5.62
N GLY A 301 -0.16 -1.85 6.79
CA GLY A 301 -0.29 -0.94 7.92
C GLY A 301 0.98 -0.99 8.77
N THR A 302 0.99 -0.26 9.86
CA THR A 302 2.11 -0.21 10.82
C THR A 302 1.96 -1.21 11.97
N GLY A 303 0.74 -1.72 12.18
CA GLY A 303 0.40 -2.50 13.36
C GLY A 303 0.14 -1.67 14.63
N HIS A 304 0.14 -0.36 14.50
CA HIS A 304 -0.11 0.57 15.61
C HIS A 304 -1.39 1.35 15.39
N GLY A 305 -2.25 1.37 16.41
CA GLY A 305 -3.47 2.17 16.41
C GLY A 305 -3.25 3.53 17.08
N TYR A 306 -3.59 4.61 16.38
CA TYR A 306 -3.59 5.97 16.91
C TYR A 306 -5.02 6.52 16.91
N SER A 307 -5.41 7.16 17.98
CA SER A 307 -6.69 7.89 18.04
C SER A 307 -6.64 9.17 17.20
N VAL A 308 -7.80 9.77 16.95
CA VAL A 308 -7.85 11.08 16.26
C VAL A 308 -7.07 12.13 17.07
N LEU A 309 -7.21 12.16 18.38
CA LEU A 309 -6.51 13.12 19.24
C LEU A 309 -5.02 12.81 19.37
N ASP A 310 -4.59 11.54 19.31
CA ASP A 310 -3.17 11.19 19.22
C ASP A 310 -2.54 11.79 17.95
N VAL A 311 -3.21 11.69 16.79
CA VAL A 311 -2.71 12.27 15.53
C VAL A 311 -2.65 13.79 15.60
N VAL A 312 -3.66 14.44 16.16
CA VAL A 312 -3.64 15.91 16.38
C VAL A 312 -2.46 16.30 17.26
N LYS A 313 -2.27 15.63 18.39
CA LYS A 313 -1.16 15.90 19.32
C LYS A 313 0.20 15.64 18.67
N ALA A 314 0.34 14.53 17.92
CA ALA A 314 1.58 14.23 17.19
C ALA A 314 1.89 15.31 16.14
N PHE A 315 0.86 15.79 15.42
CA PHE A 315 1.01 16.87 14.46
C PHE A 315 1.44 18.19 15.11
N GLU A 316 0.81 18.57 16.21
CA GLU A 316 1.17 19.76 17.00
C GLU A 316 2.62 19.70 17.48
N ASN A 317 3.03 18.56 18.05
CA ASN A 317 4.38 18.37 18.59
C ASN A 317 5.44 18.38 17.48
N ALA A 318 5.20 17.66 16.36
CA ALA A 318 6.15 17.54 15.27
C ALA A 318 6.39 18.87 14.53
N ASN A 319 5.42 19.80 14.58
CA ASN A 319 5.46 21.03 13.78
C ASN A 319 5.46 22.33 14.61
N GLY A 320 5.35 22.25 15.94
CA GLY A 320 5.30 23.41 16.83
C GLY A 320 4.06 24.28 16.61
N LEU A 321 2.94 23.70 16.21
CA LEU A 321 1.69 24.38 15.86
C LEU A 321 0.56 23.97 16.79
N LYS A 322 -0.57 24.72 16.70
CA LYS A 322 -1.82 24.34 17.36
C LYS A 322 -2.91 24.13 16.30
N VAL A 323 -3.71 23.09 16.52
CA VAL A 323 -4.84 22.73 15.65
C VAL A 323 -6.12 22.87 16.47
N PRO A 324 -6.88 23.97 16.35
CA PRO A 324 -8.15 24.11 17.03
C PRO A 324 -9.13 23.04 16.54
N TYR A 325 -9.84 22.40 17.47
CA TYR A 325 -10.86 21.40 17.13
C TYR A 325 -12.10 21.51 17.99
N SER A 326 -13.19 20.93 17.51
CA SER A 326 -14.43 20.76 18.26
C SER A 326 -14.96 19.34 18.10
N ILE A 327 -15.57 18.83 19.18
CA ILE A 327 -16.22 17.52 19.15
C ILE A 327 -17.53 17.61 18.38
N LYS A 328 -17.77 16.66 17.49
CA LYS A 328 -18.98 16.48 16.70
C LYS A 328 -19.62 15.13 17.01
N PRO A 329 -20.90 14.93 16.77
CA PRO A 329 -21.53 13.61 16.84
C PRO A 329 -20.80 12.56 16.00
N ARG A 330 -20.86 11.28 16.38
CA ARG A 330 -20.30 10.17 15.59
C ARG A 330 -20.82 10.19 14.16
N ARG A 331 -19.96 9.84 13.21
CA ARG A 331 -20.39 9.60 11.83
C ARG A 331 -21.04 8.20 11.73
N PRO A 332 -22.14 8.06 10.99
CA PRO A 332 -22.71 6.74 10.72
C PRO A 332 -21.68 5.80 10.06
N GLY A 333 -21.58 4.58 10.56
CA GLY A 333 -20.67 3.55 10.02
C GLY A 333 -19.23 3.61 10.49
N ASP A 334 -18.84 4.57 11.35
CA ASP A 334 -17.52 4.56 11.98
C ASP A 334 -17.45 3.49 13.09
N ILE A 335 -16.38 2.70 13.08
CA ILE A 335 -16.05 1.72 14.12
C ILE A 335 -15.04 2.28 15.12
N ALA A 336 -15.03 1.75 16.36
CA ALA A 336 -14.16 2.26 17.42
C ALA A 336 -12.68 2.10 17.10
N THR A 337 -12.26 0.91 16.65
CA THR A 337 -10.83 0.57 16.50
C THR A 337 -10.61 -0.27 15.24
N CYS A 338 -9.57 0.10 14.46
CA CYS A 338 -9.17 -0.64 13.26
C CYS A 338 -7.66 -0.47 13.03
N TYR A 339 -6.87 -1.52 13.35
CA TYR A 339 -5.44 -1.60 13.03
C TYR A 339 -5.04 -3.05 12.74
N CYS A 340 -3.98 -3.24 11.94
CA CYS A 340 -3.60 -4.55 11.45
C CYS A 340 -2.51 -5.24 12.27
N ASN A 341 -2.30 -6.51 11.92
CA ASN A 341 -1.04 -7.21 12.13
C ASN A 341 -0.31 -7.28 10.77
N PRO A 342 0.86 -6.63 10.58
CA PRO A 342 1.60 -6.60 9.31
C PRO A 342 2.56 -7.78 9.13
N GLU A 343 2.61 -8.75 10.04
CA GLU A 343 3.61 -9.82 10.08
C GLU A 343 3.66 -10.67 8.80
N LYS A 344 2.53 -10.88 8.13
CA LYS A 344 2.50 -11.62 6.87
C LYS A 344 3.27 -10.90 5.78
N ALA A 345 3.07 -9.61 5.59
CA ALA A 345 3.81 -8.80 4.63
C ALA A 345 5.31 -8.77 4.97
N LYS A 346 5.66 -8.65 6.25
CA LYS A 346 7.05 -8.72 6.73
C LYS A 346 7.71 -10.06 6.39
N LYS A 347 7.04 -11.16 6.67
CA LYS A 347 7.58 -12.51 6.48
C LYS A 347 7.70 -12.88 5.00
N GLU A 348 6.68 -12.62 4.19
CA GLU A 348 6.59 -13.12 2.83
C GLU A 348 7.17 -12.13 1.80
N LEU A 349 6.98 -10.84 1.99
CA LEU A 349 7.50 -9.81 1.08
C LEU A 349 8.84 -9.21 1.55
N GLY A 350 9.19 -9.39 2.83
CA GLY A 350 10.32 -8.70 3.47
C GLY A 350 10.06 -7.20 3.62
N TRP A 351 8.79 -6.80 3.71
CA TRP A 351 8.36 -5.41 3.82
C TRP A 351 7.87 -5.08 5.23
N GLU A 352 8.25 -3.93 5.72
CA GLU A 352 7.83 -3.37 7.00
C GLU A 352 7.79 -1.84 6.88
N ALA A 353 6.77 -1.21 7.48
CA ALA A 353 6.68 0.24 7.57
C ALA A 353 7.87 0.83 8.37
N GLN A 354 8.45 1.91 7.86
CA GLN A 354 9.67 2.51 8.41
C GLN A 354 9.42 3.86 9.08
N TYR A 355 8.36 4.57 8.70
CA TYR A 355 8.07 5.92 9.16
C TYR A 355 7.09 5.90 10.35
N GLY A 356 7.41 6.69 11.37
CA GLY A 356 6.52 6.90 12.52
C GLY A 356 5.49 7.99 12.30
N ILE A 357 4.56 8.13 13.27
CA ILE A 357 3.49 9.14 13.20
C ILE A 357 4.03 10.57 13.12
N GLU A 358 5.17 10.86 13.75
CA GLU A 358 5.81 12.18 13.70
C GLU A 358 6.33 12.51 12.29
N ASP A 359 6.92 11.52 11.59
CA ASP A 359 7.37 11.67 10.20
C ASP A 359 6.17 11.94 9.29
N MET A 360 5.10 11.16 9.45
CA MET A 360 3.85 11.34 8.71
C MET A 360 3.30 12.76 8.88
N CYS A 361 3.27 13.26 10.11
CA CYS A 361 2.78 14.60 10.43
C CYS A 361 3.70 15.70 9.86
N ARG A 362 5.02 15.55 9.98
CA ARG A 362 6.02 16.50 9.49
C ARG A 362 5.97 16.62 7.97
N ASP A 363 5.94 15.49 7.27
CA ASP A 363 5.96 15.47 5.82
C ASP A 363 4.63 15.96 5.24
N SER A 364 3.48 15.64 5.86
CA SER A 364 2.19 16.22 5.49
C SER A 364 2.18 17.75 5.62
N TRP A 365 2.73 18.27 6.72
CA TRP A 365 2.84 19.71 6.91
C TRP A 365 3.83 20.35 5.94
N ASN A 366 4.97 19.69 5.68
CA ASN A 366 5.94 20.17 4.70
C ASN A 366 5.30 20.33 3.31
N PHE A 367 4.46 19.40 2.88
CA PHE A 367 3.71 19.54 1.65
C PHE A 367 2.72 20.70 1.71
N GLN A 368 1.88 20.77 2.74
CA GLN A 368 0.82 21.79 2.85
C GLN A 368 1.37 23.21 2.91
N LYS A 369 2.42 23.45 3.71
CA LYS A 369 3.01 24.80 3.84
C LYS A 369 3.68 25.29 2.57
N ASN A 370 4.28 24.37 1.78
CA ASN A 370 4.91 24.69 0.50
C ASN A 370 3.88 24.81 -0.65
N ASN A 371 2.67 24.30 -0.43
CA ASN A 371 1.57 24.28 -1.39
C ASN A 371 0.27 24.68 -0.71
N PRO A 372 0.13 25.97 -0.28
CA PRO A 372 -1.05 26.40 0.46
C PRO A 372 -2.37 26.16 -0.30
N ASN A 373 -2.34 26.28 -1.63
CA ASN A 373 -3.46 26.04 -2.53
C ASN A 373 -3.40 24.65 -3.21
N GLY A 374 -2.59 23.73 -2.68
CA GLY A 374 -2.37 22.42 -3.28
C GLY A 374 -1.54 22.49 -4.57
N TYR A 375 -1.98 21.78 -5.60
CA TYR A 375 -1.32 21.77 -6.91
C TYR A 375 -1.74 22.90 -7.85
N ASP A 376 -2.66 23.77 -7.44
CA ASP A 376 -3.03 24.93 -8.22
C ASP A 376 -1.90 25.96 -8.20
N GLU A 377 -1.59 26.53 -9.35
CA GLU A 377 -0.58 27.60 -9.46
C GLU A 377 -0.99 28.81 -8.60
N GLN A 378 0.00 29.43 -7.95
CA GLN A 378 -0.17 30.67 -7.19
C GLN A 378 -0.41 31.86 -8.11
#